data_b3cd8d2524c9b350fda8156644233557
#
_entry.id   b3cd8d2524c9b350fda8156644233557
#
_cell.length_a   1.000
_cell.length_b   1.000
_cell.length_c   1.000
_cell.angle_alpha   90.00
_cell.angle_beta   90.00
_cell.angle_gamma   90.00
#
_symmetry.space_group_name_H-M   'P 1'
#
loop_
_entity.id
_entity.type
_entity.pdbx_description
1 polymer ?
#
loop_
_entity_poly.entity_id
_entity_poly.type
_entity_poly.pdbx_seq_one_letter_code
_entity_poly.pdbx_strand_id
1 'polypeptide(L)'
;MKHKNQSKQNVTNVEINNHIEVNQVIVEGDNVISVNELVPMRRNVDDNMEKIADITDEFSQTMEPILRMYNAAMCAATARLDIIKDEFKFRKQRCPIHHIDTRLKSAQSILGKLQKKDLNLTLSCACNNIFDIAGVRVVCPYIKDVYLIRDRLLAQDDLYIIDMKDYIENPKPNGYRSLHMIVRIPVYFMNKKQLVPVELQIRTLAMDLWASLEHDIKYKTISNGIVNTDDFSEELLECSRLIYQAEEKMEHMNSILES
;
A
#
# COMPACT_ATOMS: atom_id res chain seq x y z
N MET A 1 -44.10 -0.08 -38.26
CA MET A 1 -42.82 -0.83 -38.34
C MET A 1 -41.81 0.01 -37.65
N LYS A 2 -41.58 -0.19 -36.43
CA LYS A 2 -40.63 -0.97 -35.61
C LYS A 2 -39.18 -0.85 -36.13
N HIS A 3 -38.33 -0.11 -35.45
CA HIS A 3 -37.03 -0.65 -35.03
C HIS A 3 -36.53 0.13 -33.79
N LYS A 4 -36.52 -0.58 -32.66
CA LYS A 4 -35.77 -0.30 -31.47
C LYS A 4 -34.29 -0.56 -31.73
N ASN A 5 -33.39 0.36 -31.44
CA ASN A 5 -31.99 0.07 -31.26
C ASN A 5 -31.60 0.31 -29.82
N GLN A 6 -31.42 -0.78 -29.10
CA GLN A 6 -30.74 -0.83 -27.80
C GLN A 6 -29.25 -0.78 -28.08
N SER A 7 -28.58 0.29 -27.69
CA SER A 7 -27.13 0.31 -27.59
C SER A 7 -26.72 -0.29 -26.25
N LYS A 8 -26.34 -1.56 -26.29
CA LYS A 8 -25.57 -2.21 -25.21
C LYS A 8 -24.19 -1.60 -25.19
N GLN A 9 -23.83 -0.92 -24.12
CA GLN A 9 -22.45 -0.57 -23.81
C GLN A 9 -21.72 -1.87 -23.45
N ASN A 10 -20.83 -2.30 -24.33
CA ASN A 10 -19.88 -3.34 -24.07
C ASN A 10 -18.79 -2.77 -23.14
N VAL A 11 -18.77 -3.25 -21.92
CA VAL A 11 -17.60 -3.13 -21.04
C VAL A 11 -16.56 -4.09 -21.61
N THR A 12 -15.61 -3.56 -22.34
CA THR A 12 -14.45 -4.30 -22.82
C THR A 12 -13.57 -4.65 -21.61
N ASN A 13 -13.52 -5.94 -21.30
CA ASN A 13 -12.47 -6.53 -20.47
C ASN A 13 -11.14 -6.22 -21.13
N VAL A 14 -10.35 -5.35 -20.50
CA VAL A 14 -8.95 -5.17 -20.88
C VAL A 14 -8.20 -6.39 -20.36
N GLU A 15 -7.94 -7.34 -21.24
CA GLU A 15 -6.98 -8.41 -20.98
C GLU A 15 -5.61 -7.79 -20.81
N ILE A 16 -5.11 -7.83 -19.56
CA ILE A 16 -3.75 -7.42 -19.23
C ILE A 16 -2.80 -8.55 -19.60
N ASN A 17 -2.45 -8.65 -20.88
CA ASN A 17 -1.32 -9.43 -21.36
C ASN A 17 -0.06 -8.58 -21.23
N ASN A 18 0.58 -8.59 -20.07
CA ASN A 18 1.94 -8.13 -19.92
C ASN A 18 2.73 -9.14 -19.09
N HIS A 19 3.15 -10.23 -19.72
CA HIS A 19 4.30 -11.00 -19.31
C HIS A 19 5.56 -10.14 -19.57
N ILE A 20 5.86 -9.24 -18.64
CA ILE A 20 7.22 -8.71 -18.52
C ILE A 20 7.91 -9.59 -17.48
N GLU A 21 8.78 -10.48 -17.95
CA GLU A 21 9.71 -11.19 -17.08
C GLU A 21 10.57 -10.16 -16.32
N VAL A 22 10.23 -9.91 -15.06
CA VAL A 22 11.04 -9.10 -14.15
C VAL A 22 12.11 -9.99 -13.53
N ASN A 23 13.04 -10.43 -14.36
CA ASN A 23 14.28 -11.08 -13.92
C ASN A 23 15.40 -10.08 -13.99
N GLN A 24 15.41 -9.02 -13.20
CA GLN A 24 16.67 -8.32 -12.91
C GLN A 24 16.39 -7.03 -12.11
N VAL A 25 16.56 -7.07 -10.80
CA VAL A 25 17.02 -5.90 -10.08
C VAL A 25 18.54 -5.85 -10.29
N ILE A 26 19.00 -5.09 -11.27
CA ILE A 26 20.43 -4.95 -11.56
C ILE A 26 20.93 -3.76 -10.74
N VAL A 27 21.72 -4.05 -9.72
CA VAL A 27 22.62 -3.09 -9.09
C VAL A 27 23.96 -3.21 -9.83
N GLU A 28 24.31 -2.26 -10.70
CA GLU A 28 25.62 -2.20 -11.33
C GLU A 28 26.58 -1.29 -10.55
N GLY A 29 27.57 -1.84 -9.97
CA GLY A 29 28.96 -1.48 -9.83
C GLY A 29 29.70 -2.80 -9.95
N ASP A 30 30.95 -2.85 -10.39
CA ASP A 30 31.74 -4.01 -10.85
C ASP A 30 31.75 -5.28 -9.99
N ASN A 31 30.77 -5.45 -9.11
CA ASN A 31 30.42 -6.69 -8.42
C ASN A 31 28.94 -6.97 -8.68
N VAL A 32 28.68 -7.81 -9.67
CA VAL A 32 27.43 -8.55 -9.79
C VAL A 32 27.35 -9.43 -8.55
N ILE A 33 26.68 -8.95 -7.50
CA ILE A 33 26.28 -9.84 -6.42
C ILE A 33 25.21 -10.74 -7.04
N SER A 34 25.64 -11.91 -7.46
CA SER A 34 24.74 -13.00 -7.82
C SER A 34 23.86 -13.25 -6.63
N VAL A 35 22.58 -12.90 -6.72
CA VAL A 35 21.58 -13.11 -5.67
C VAL A 35 21.45 -14.60 -5.27
N ASN A 36 22.12 -15.51 -5.97
CA ASN A 36 22.09 -16.94 -5.77
C ASN A 36 23.07 -17.45 -4.68
N GLU A 37 23.90 -16.60 -4.11
CA GLU A 37 24.92 -17.02 -3.14
C GLU A 37 24.65 -16.63 -1.68
N LEU A 38 23.50 -16.04 -1.37
CA LEU A 38 23.07 -15.87 0.00
C LEU A 38 22.54 -17.23 0.50
N VAL A 39 23.32 -17.82 1.37
CA VAL A 39 23.18 -19.15 1.99
C VAL A 39 21.70 -19.50 2.30
N PRO A 40 21.18 -20.65 1.83
CA PRO A 40 19.87 -21.11 2.23
C PRO A 40 19.91 -21.48 3.71
N MET A 41 19.21 -20.71 4.56
CA MET A 41 19.07 -21.05 5.96
C MET A 41 18.21 -22.30 6.12
N ARG A 42 18.86 -23.41 6.43
CA ARG A 42 18.20 -24.57 7.02
C ARG A 42 17.94 -24.29 8.51
N ARG A 43 16.70 -24.48 8.93
CA ARG A 43 16.28 -24.40 10.33
C ARG A 43 17.07 -25.40 11.17
N ASN A 44 17.92 -24.90 12.09
CA ASN A 44 18.29 -25.57 13.32
C ASN A 44 18.12 -24.56 14.45
N VAL A 45 17.25 -24.87 15.40
CA VAL A 45 16.62 -23.94 16.32
C VAL A 45 17.47 -23.62 17.58
N ASP A 46 18.60 -24.20 17.82
CA ASP A 46 19.18 -24.24 19.18
C ASP A 46 20.55 -23.55 19.41
N ASP A 47 21.09 -22.73 18.46
CA ASP A 47 22.40 -22.06 18.69
C ASP A 47 22.48 -20.60 18.23
N ASN A 48 21.43 -19.74 18.41
CA ASN A 48 21.15 -18.79 17.34
C ASN A 48 20.89 -17.32 17.71
N MET A 49 21.06 -16.85 18.92
CA MET A 49 20.83 -15.41 19.15
C MET A 49 21.94 -14.53 18.53
N GLU A 50 23.19 -14.93 18.60
CA GLU A 50 24.30 -14.21 17.94
C GLU A 50 24.22 -14.29 16.42
N LYS A 51 23.98 -15.48 15.87
CA LYS A 51 23.84 -15.68 14.41
C LYS A 51 22.62 -14.96 13.82
N ILE A 52 21.52 -14.83 14.56
CA ILE A 52 20.34 -14.08 14.12
C ILE A 52 20.64 -12.58 14.08
N ALA A 53 21.42 -12.07 15.03
CA ALA A 53 21.86 -10.68 15.03
C ALA A 53 22.75 -10.38 13.81
N ASP A 54 23.74 -11.22 13.54
CA ASP A 54 24.66 -11.08 12.40
C ASP A 54 23.91 -11.09 11.06
N ILE A 55 22.94 -12.00 10.90
CA ILE A 55 22.12 -12.09 9.67
C ILE A 55 21.24 -10.87 9.50
N THR A 56 20.69 -10.37 10.60
CA THR A 56 19.85 -9.17 10.58
C THR A 56 20.67 -7.94 10.19
N ASP A 57 21.88 -7.84 10.67
CA ASP A 57 22.79 -6.73 10.35
C ASP A 57 23.29 -6.80 8.91
N GLU A 58 23.69 -7.98 8.42
CA GLU A 58 24.09 -8.18 7.03
C GLU A 58 22.95 -7.87 6.05
N PHE A 59 21.75 -8.39 6.33
CA PHE A 59 20.55 -8.08 5.54
C PHE A 59 20.23 -6.59 5.56
N SER A 60 20.36 -5.94 6.71
CA SER A 60 20.08 -4.51 6.87
C SER A 60 21.04 -3.65 6.05
N GLN A 61 22.34 -3.97 6.08
CA GLN A 61 23.36 -3.25 5.28
C GLN A 61 23.10 -3.44 3.78
N THR A 62 22.79 -4.67 3.37
CA THR A 62 22.53 -4.98 1.94
C THR A 62 21.19 -4.40 1.46
N MET A 63 20.21 -4.24 2.35
CA MET A 63 18.92 -3.61 2.03
C MET A 63 18.98 -2.08 1.93
N GLU A 64 19.97 -1.42 2.51
CA GLU A 64 20.06 0.05 2.56
C GLU A 64 19.96 0.74 1.20
N PRO A 65 20.71 0.36 0.14
CA PRO A 65 20.56 0.96 -1.19
C PRO A 65 19.15 0.76 -1.77
N ILE A 66 18.55 -0.40 -1.52
CA ILE A 66 17.19 -0.74 -1.97
C ILE A 66 16.18 0.14 -1.26
N LEU A 67 16.30 0.31 0.07
CA LEU A 67 15.43 1.20 0.84
C LEU A 67 15.51 2.65 0.37
N ARG A 68 16.68 3.13 -0.05
CA ARG A 68 16.84 4.46 -0.67
C ARG A 68 16.08 4.57 -1.99
N MET A 69 16.11 3.54 -2.82
CA MET A 69 15.35 3.49 -4.07
C MET A 69 13.83 3.49 -3.80
N TYR A 70 13.37 2.71 -2.82
CA TYR A 70 11.97 2.70 -2.41
C TYR A 70 11.54 4.04 -1.80
N ASN A 71 12.41 4.69 -1.04
CA ASN A 71 12.16 6.04 -0.53
C ASN A 71 12.01 7.07 -1.67
N ALA A 72 12.85 6.99 -2.70
CA ALA A 72 12.72 7.84 -3.88
C ALA A 72 11.38 7.64 -4.61
N ALA A 73 10.92 6.39 -4.73
CA ALA A 73 9.61 6.08 -5.31
C ALA A 73 8.46 6.60 -4.43
N MET A 74 8.58 6.49 -3.12
CA MET A 74 7.62 7.04 -2.16
C MET A 74 7.52 8.57 -2.28
N CYS A 75 8.66 9.27 -2.37
CA CYS A 75 8.70 10.71 -2.62
C CYS A 75 8.07 11.07 -3.97
N ALA A 76 8.33 10.31 -5.03
CA ALA A 76 7.73 10.52 -6.34
C ALA A 76 6.19 10.29 -6.33
N ALA A 77 5.70 9.31 -5.55
CA ALA A 77 4.27 9.11 -5.32
C ALA A 77 3.64 10.31 -4.61
N THR A 78 4.28 10.78 -3.54
CA THR A 78 3.81 11.93 -2.75
C THR A 78 3.77 13.20 -3.59
N ALA A 79 4.80 13.45 -4.41
CA ALA A 79 4.83 14.61 -5.29
C ALA A 79 3.65 14.64 -6.29
N ARG A 80 3.22 13.49 -6.83
CA ARG A 80 2.04 13.38 -7.69
C ARG A 80 0.75 13.79 -6.94
N LEU A 81 0.63 13.36 -5.70
CA LEU A 81 -0.52 13.71 -4.85
C LEU A 81 -0.51 15.19 -4.47
N ASP A 82 0.66 15.76 -4.23
CA ASP A 82 0.79 17.20 -3.95
C ASP A 82 0.45 18.05 -5.18
N ILE A 83 0.80 17.61 -6.38
CA ILE A 83 0.37 18.26 -7.64
C ILE A 83 -1.16 18.24 -7.74
N ILE A 84 -1.83 17.14 -7.41
CA ILE A 84 -3.29 17.08 -7.38
C ILE A 84 -3.85 18.08 -6.37
N LYS A 85 -3.30 18.17 -5.16
CA LYS A 85 -3.71 19.17 -4.14
C LYS A 85 -3.59 20.60 -4.66
N ASP A 86 -2.45 20.91 -5.28
CA ASP A 86 -2.19 22.25 -5.82
C ASP A 86 -3.12 22.59 -6.99
N GLU A 87 -3.50 21.63 -7.83
CA GLU A 87 -4.49 21.82 -8.88
C GLU A 87 -5.85 22.26 -8.31
N PHE A 88 -6.35 21.59 -7.27
CA PHE A 88 -7.60 21.96 -6.61
C PHE A 88 -7.52 23.34 -5.96
N LYS A 89 -6.41 23.65 -5.30
CA LYS A 89 -6.15 24.97 -4.72
C LYS A 89 -6.13 26.07 -5.79
N PHE A 90 -5.46 25.83 -6.91
CA PHE A 90 -5.42 26.77 -8.05
C PHE A 90 -6.83 27.04 -8.60
N ARG A 91 -7.64 26.01 -8.74
CA ARG A 91 -9.03 26.11 -9.21
C ARG A 91 -9.99 26.70 -8.17
N LYS A 92 -9.52 27.02 -6.97
CA LYS A 92 -10.32 27.46 -5.81
C LYS A 92 -11.44 26.46 -5.47
N GLN A 93 -11.19 25.18 -5.69
CA GLN A 93 -12.09 24.08 -5.35
C GLN A 93 -11.70 23.48 -3.99
N ARG A 94 -12.65 22.79 -3.35
CA ARG A 94 -12.36 22.02 -2.13
C ARG A 94 -11.31 20.94 -2.43
N CYS A 95 -10.27 20.89 -1.61
CA CYS A 95 -9.24 19.88 -1.77
C CYS A 95 -9.77 18.49 -1.36
N PRO A 96 -9.66 17.47 -2.21
CA PRO A 96 -10.07 16.10 -1.90
C PRO A 96 -9.09 15.34 -0.98
N ILE A 97 -7.93 15.93 -0.68
CA ILE A 97 -6.93 15.33 0.20
C ILE A 97 -6.81 16.16 1.47
N HIS A 98 -7.07 15.53 2.62
CA HIS A 98 -6.89 16.14 3.93
C HIS A 98 -5.42 16.14 4.33
N HIS A 99 -4.78 14.96 4.36
CA HIS A 99 -3.34 14.80 4.59
C HIS A 99 -2.78 13.55 3.92
N ILE A 100 -1.45 13.49 3.88
CA ILE A 100 -0.69 12.39 3.31
C ILE A 100 0.34 11.97 4.33
N ASP A 101 0.39 10.68 4.67
CA ASP A 101 1.42 10.06 5.49
C ASP A 101 2.25 9.10 4.65
N THR A 102 3.52 9.00 4.99
CA THR A 102 4.45 8.10 4.31
C THR A 102 5.09 7.16 5.30
N ARG A 103 5.33 5.92 4.87
CA ARG A 103 6.01 4.93 5.68
C ARG A 103 6.94 4.08 4.84
N LEU A 104 8.21 4.10 5.18
CA LEU A 104 9.20 3.15 4.68
C LEU A 104 9.38 2.03 5.71
N LYS A 105 9.22 0.78 5.28
CA LYS A 105 9.35 -0.39 6.15
C LYS A 105 10.83 -0.62 6.48
N SER A 106 11.16 -0.86 7.75
CA SER A 106 12.52 -1.21 8.15
C SER A 106 12.95 -2.59 7.63
N ALA A 107 14.25 -2.80 7.44
CA ALA A 107 14.81 -4.08 7.03
C ALA A 107 14.36 -5.23 7.95
N GLN A 108 14.35 -5.00 9.25
CA GLN A 108 13.87 -5.96 10.25
C GLN A 108 12.39 -6.32 10.05
N SER A 109 11.54 -5.34 9.74
CA SER A 109 10.11 -5.56 9.45
C SER A 109 9.90 -6.34 8.14
N ILE A 110 10.79 -6.15 7.16
CA ILE A 110 10.79 -6.90 5.89
C ILE A 110 11.17 -8.36 6.16
N LEU A 111 12.26 -8.59 6.90
CA LEU A 111 12.67 -9.93 7.33
C LEU A 111 11.55 -10.66 8.06
N GLY A 112 10.95 -10.03 9.08
CA GLY A 112 9.84 -10.61 9.82
C GLY A 112 8.65 -10.97 8.94
N LYS A 113 8.39 -10.19 7.88
CA LYS A 113 7.32 -10.47 6.92
C LYS A 113 7.65 -11.62 5.98
N LEU A 114 8.92 -11.75 5.55
CA LEU A 114 9.40 -12.89 4.77
C LEU A 114 9.28 -14.20 5.60
N GLN A 115 9.70 -14.16 6.86
CA GLN A 115 9.58 -15.30 7.79
C GLN A 115 8.12 -15.73 7.99
N LYS A 116 7.22 -14.77 8.24
CA LYS A 116 5.78 -15.06 8.41
C LYS A 116 5.14 -15.68 7.16
N LYS A 117 5.68 -15.38 5.98
CA LYS A 117 5.21 -15.93 4.69
C LYS A 117 5.94 -17.22 4.29
N ASP A 118 6.85 -17.72 5.12
CA ASP A 118 7.71 -18.88 4.82
C ASP A 118 8.52 -18.73 3.52
N LEU A 119 9.02 -17.52 3.27
CA LEU A 119 9.79 -17.14 2.09
C LEU A 119 11.28 -17.07 2.40
N ASN A 120 12.12 -17.23 1.36
CA ASN A 120 13.57 -17.09 1.48
C ASN A 120 13.96 -15.69 1.95
N LEU A 121 14.92 -15.59 2.88
CA LEU A 121 15.41 -14.32 3.44
C LEU A 121 16.44 -13.68 2.51
N THR A 122 16.04 -13.34 1.29
CA THR A 122 16.90 -12.73 0.27
C THR A 122 16.31 -11.42 -0.22
N LEU A 123 17.17 -10.54 -0.71
CA LEU A 123 16.74 -9.26 -1.30
C LEU A 123 15.78 -9.44 -2.48
N SER A 124 16.11 -10.39 -3.37
CA SER A 124 15.25 -10.71 -4.52
C SER A 124 13.87 -11.17 -4.06
N CYS A 125 13.82 -12.04 -3.05
CA CYS A 125 12.55 -12.49 -2.51
C CYS A 125 11.76 -11.35 -1.86
N ALA A 126 12.44 -10.44 -1.14
CA ALA A 126 11.83 -9.25 -0.56
C ALA A 126 11.22 -8.34 -1.63
N CYS A 127 11.99 -7.98 -2.67
CA CYS A 127 11.53 -7.10 -3.75
C CYS A 127 10.37 -7.70 -4.57
N ASN A 128 10.35 -9.03 -4.74
CA ASN A 128 9.34 -9.71 -5.55
C ASN A 128 8.05 -10.05 -4.79
N ASN A 129 8.09 -10.12 -3.45
CA ASN A 129 6.95 -10.61 -2.65
C ASN A 129 6.43 -9.62 -1.61
N ILE A 130 7.17 -8.54 -1.32
CA ILE A 130 6.80 -7.53 -0.34
C ILE A 130 6.56 -6.20 -1.05
N PHE A 131 5.32 -5.94 -1.44
CA PHE A 131 4.96 -4.73 -2.20
C PHE A 131 4.67 -3.50 -1.34
N ASP A 132 4.63 -3.66 -0.02
CA ASP A 132 4.40 -2.61 0.98
C ASP A 132 5.70 -2.18 1.71
N ILE A 133 6.85 -2.26 1.02
CA ILE A 133 8.13 -1.71 1.52
C ILE A 133 8.03 -0.19 1.61
N ALA A 134 7.54 0.46 0.56
CA ALA A 134 7.15 1.86 0.56
C ALA A 134 5.63 1.97 0.58
N GLY A 135 5.10 2.73 1.52
CA GLY A 135 3.67 2.98 1.67
C GLY A 135 3.36 4.46 1.72
N VAL A 136 2.31 4.87 1.02
CA VAL A 136 1.74 6.22 1.09
C VAL A 136 0.28 6.10 1.48
N ARG A 137 -0.09 6.75 2.59
CA ARG A 137 -1.46 6.85 3.04
C ARG A 137 -2.02 8.20 2.65
N VAL A 138 -3.14 8.18 1.93
CA VAL A 138 -3.88 9.37 1.53
C VAL A 138 -5.18 9.40 2.30
N VAL A 139 -5.39 10.43 3.11
CA VAL A 139 -6.61 10.59 3.89
C VAL A 139 -7.47 11.68 3.25
N CYS A 140 -8.69 11.30 2.90
CA CYS A 140 -9.68 12.13 2.22
C CYS A 140 -10.82 12.52 3.17
N PRO A 141 -11.50 13.65 2.95
CA PRO A 141 -12.70 14.02 3.72
C PRO A 141 -13.87 13.08 3.52
N TYR A 142 -14.15 12.65 2.27
CA TYR A 142 -15.34 11.90 1.89
C TYR A 142 -15.02 10.68 1.01
N ILE A 143 -15.94 9.74 0.92
CA ILE A 143 -15.78 8.52 0.10
C ILE A 143 -15.62 8.88 -1.39
N LYS A 144 -16.40 9.85 -1.89
CA LYS A 144 -16.27 10.33 -3.28
C LYS A 144 -14.87 10.85 -3.60
N ASP A 145 -14.18 11.45 -2.62
CA ASP A 145 -12.82 11.95 -2.78
C ASP A 145 -11.80 10.81 -2.93
N VAL A 146 -12.00 9.68 -2.21
CA VAL A 146 -11.15 8.49 -2.36
C VAL A 146 -11.16 8.01 -3.81
N TYR A 147 -12.33 7.88 -4.40
CA TYR A 147 -12.48 7.45 -5.79
C TYR A 147 -11.98 8.51 -6.79
N LEU A 148 -12.18 9.79 -6.49
CA LEU A 148 -11.63 10.88 -7.30
C LEU A 148 -10.09 10.81 -7.36
N ILE A 149 -9.42 10.58 -6.22
CA ILE A 149 -7.95 10.43 -6.19
C ILE A 149 -7.52 9.18 -6.94
N ARG A 150 -8.21 8.05 -6.78
CA ARG A 150 -7.98 6.84 -7.57
C ARG A 150 -8.00 7.15 -9.07
N ASP A 151 -9.05 7.78 -9.54
CA ASP A 151 -9.26 8.05 -10.97
C ASP A 151 -8.20 9.02 -11.53
N ARG A 152 -7.78 10.01 -10.72
CA ARG A 152 -6.68 10.91 -11.07
C ARG A 152 -5.34 10.18 -11.18
N LEU A 153 -5.10 9.18 -10.33
CA LEU A 153 -3.88 8.36 -10.41
C LEU A 153 -3.94 7.40 -11.60
N LEU A 154 -5.09 6.77 -11.86
CA LEU A 154 -5.28 5.87 -13.00
C LEU A 154 -5.15 6.57 -14.36
N ALA A 155 -5.40 7.87 -14.42
CA ALA A 155 -5.25 8.67 -15.64
C ALA A 155 -3.78 9.00 -15.98
N GLN A 156 -2.82 8.68 -15.12
CA GLN A 156 -1.39 8.89 -15.37
C GLN A 156 -0.80 7.69 -16.14
N ASP A 157 -0.25 7.94 -17.32
CA ASP A 157 0.26 6.93 -18.24
C ASP A 157 1.59 6.29 -17.81
N ASP A 158 2.30 6.95 -16.89
CA ASP A 158 3.56 6.48 -16.32
C ASP A 158 3.40 5.73 -14.98
N LEU A 159 2.17 5.49 -14.55
CA LEU A 159 1.85 4.77 -13.31
C LEU A 159 1.26 3.40 -13.65
N TYR A 160 1.95 2.33 -13.27
CA TYR A 160 1.57 0.96 -13.61
C TYR A 160 0.91 0.26 -12.43
N ILE A 161 -0.34 -0.16 -12.58
CA ILE A 161 -1.08 -0.86 -11.53
C ILE A 161 -0.63 -2.33 -11.48
N ILE A 162 -0.25 -2.81 -10.29
CA ILE A 162 0.03 -4.22 -10.02
C ILE A 162 -1.20 -4.92 -9.45
N ASP A 163 -1.85 -4.29 -8.46
CA ASP A 163 -3.00 -4.83 -7.75
C ASP A 163 -3.86 -3.70 -7.21
N MET A 164 -5.16 -3.93 -7.11
CA MET A 164 -6.09 -3.00 -6.50
C MET A 164 -7.16 -3.76 -5.71
N LYS A 165 -7.32 -3.41 -4.44
CA LYS A 165 -8.31 -4.01 -3.53
C LYS A 165 -9.18 -2.95 -2.93
N ASP A 166 -10.46 -3.02 -3.23
CA ASP A 166 -11.45 -2.10 -2.70
C ASP A 166 -12.12 -2.71 -1.45
N TYR A 167 -11.57 -2.35 -0.29
CA TYR A 167 -12.16 -2.70 1.00
C TYR A 167 -13.21 -1.68 1.46
N ILE A 168 -13.55 -0.66 0.65
CA ILE A 168 -14.68 0.23 0.91
C ILE A 168 -15.96 -0.47 0.48
N GLU A 169 -15.99 -1.01 -0.75
CA GLU A 169 -17.10 -1.81 -1.26
C GLU A 169 -17.17 -3.20 -0.60
N ASN A 170 -16.03 -3.83 -0.36
CA ASN A 170 -15.92 -5.17 0.22
C ASN A 170 -15.09 -5.14 1.51
N PRO A 171 -15.67 -4.68 2.63
CA PRO A 171 -14.96 -4.56 3.90
C PRO A 171 -14.41 -5.89 4.40
N LYS A 172 -13.28 -5.85 5.11
CA LYS A 172 -12.77 -7.05 5.78
C LYS A 172 -13.72 -7.51 6.89
N PRO A 173 -13.65 -8.78 7.31
CA PRO A 173 -14.53 -9.33 8.35
C PRO A 173 -14.51 -8.54 9.67
N ASN A 174 -13.37 -7.91 10.00
CA ASN A 174 -13.22 -7.06 11.19
C ASN A 174 -13.78 -5.63 11.02
N GLY A 175 -14.35 -5.28 9.87
CA GLY A 175 -14.86 -3.95 9.57
C GLY A 175 -13.85 -2.98 8.96
N TYR A 176 -12.61 -3.39 8.70
CA TYR A 176 -11.60 -2.55 8.05
C TYR A 176 -12.02 -2.12 6.64
N ARG A 177 -11.89 -0.82 6.35
CA ARG A 177 -12.18 -0.19 5.05
C ARG A 177 -11.02 0.66 4.58
N SER A 178 -10.68 0.57 3.33
CA SER A 178 -9.69 1.40 2.62
C SER A 178 -9.63 0.97 1.16
N LEU A 179 -9.28 1.84 0.25
CA LEU A 179 -8.85 1.46 -1.09
C LEU A 179 -7.34 1.24 -1.07
N HIS A 180 -6.89 0.06 -1.46
CA HIS A 180 -5.47 -0.29 -1.58
C HIS A 180 -5.11 -0.41 -3.05
N MET A 181 -4.05 0.27 -3.45
CA MET A 181 -3.47 0.17 -4.79
C MET A 181 -1.99 -0.13 -4.65
N ILE A 182 -1.51 -1.15 -5.35
CA ILE A 182 -0.09 -1.39 -5.51
C ILE A 182 0.30 -0.93 -6.90
N VAL A 183 1.16 0.06 -6.97
CA VAL A 183 1.55 0.72 -8.21
C VAL A 183 3.06 0.67 -8.38
N ARG A 184 3.54 0.57 -9.63
CA ARG A 184 4.95 0.79 -9.95
C ARG A 184 5.14 2.22 -10.40
N ILE A 185 6.10 2.90 -9.78
CA ILE A 185 6.45 4.28 -10.09
C ILE A 185 7.86 4.31 -10.69
N PRO A 186 8.04 4.96 -11.85
CA PRO A 186 9.36 5.12 -12.43
C PRO A 186 10.20 6.09 -11.61
N VAL A 187 11.39 5.66 -11.22
CA VAL A 187 12.41 6.50 -10.61
C VAL A 187 13.75 6.27 -11.30
N TYR A 188 14.57 7.31 -11.37
CA TYR A 188 15.95 7.16 -11.82
C TYR A 188 16.85 7.01 -10.59
N PHE A 189 17.42 5.81 -10.43
CA PHE A 189 18.34 5.51 -9.36
C PHE A 189 19.63 4.97 -9.93
N MET A 190 20.79 5.55 -9.55
CA MET A 190 22.11 5.24 -10.10
C MET A 190 22.12 5.26 -11.64
N ASN A 191 21.57 6.32 -12.25
CA ASN A 191 21.47 6.55 -13.70
C ASN A 191 20.62 5.52 -14.49
N LYS A 192 19.85 4.68 -13.81
CA LYS A 192 18.95 3.71 -14.43
C LYS A 192 17.50 3.99 -14.04
N LYS A 193 16.59 3.83 -15.01
CA LYS A 193 15.15 3.86 -14.76
C LYS A 193 14.74 2.57 -14.08
N GLN A 194 14.15 2.69 -12.88
CA GLN A 194 13.61 1.58 -12.12
C GLN A 194 12.09 1.76 -11.96
N LEU A 195 11.33 0.67 -12.03
CA LEU A 195 9.90 0.64 -11.75
C LEU A 195 9.70 0.05 -10.36
N VAL A 196 9.53 0.93 -9.36
CA VAL A 196 9.54 0.56 -7.96
C VAL A 196 8.11 0.46 -7.42
N PRO A 197 7.73 -0.66 -6.78
CA PRO A 197 6.40 -0.80 -6.19
C PRO A 197 6.23 0.11 -4.97
N VAL A 198 5.05 0.75 -4.91
CA VAL A 198 4.59 1.55 -3.77
C VAL A 198 3.16 1.14 -3.46
N GLU A 199 2.84 0.90 -2.19
CA GLU A 199 1.47 0.71 -1.73
C GLU A 199 0.83 2.07 -1.46
N LEU A 200 -0.28 2.37 -2.12
CA LEU A 200 -1.13 3.52 -1.86
C LEU A 200 -2.35 3.03 -1.07
N GLN A 201 -2.54 3.54 0.14
CA GLN A 201 -3.72 3.31 0.96
C GLN A 201 -4.54 4.60 0.97
N ILE A 202 -5.66 4.60 0.25
CA ILE A 202 -6.55 5.76 0.16
C ILE A 202 -7.78 5.47 1.01
N ARG A 203 -8.06 6.33 1.97
CA ARG A 203 -9.16 6.17 2.92
C ARG A 203 -9.72 7.50 3.37
N THR A 204 -10.86 7.49 4.00
CA THR A 204 -11.43 8.69 4.61
C THR A 204 -10.88 8.92 6.02
N LEU A 205 -11.16 10.11 6.59
CA LEU A 205 -10.86 10.43 7.99
C LEU A 205 -11.50 9.41 8.94
N ALA A 206 -12.74 9.00 8.67
CA ALA A 206 -13.47 8.04 9.47
C ALA A 206 -12.84 6.64 9.42
N MET A 207 -12.43 6.20 8.23
CA MET A 207 -11.71 4.93 8.04
C MET A 207 -10.33 4.96 8.71
N ASP A 208 -9.64 6.10 8.66
CA ASP A 208 -8.32 6.26 9.29
C ASP A 208 -8.43 6.26 10.82
N LEU A 209 -9.44 6.91 11.38
CA LEU A 209 -9.76 6.84 12.80
C LEU A 209 -9.94 5.40 13.27
N TRP A 210 -10.84 4.66 12.60
CA TRP A 210 -11.12 3.28 12.98
C TRP A 210 -9.87 2.40 12.90
N ALA A 211 -9.12 2.48 11.78
CA ALA A 211 -7.93 1.67 11.57
C ALA A 211 -6.80 1.96 12.57
N SER A 212 -6.67 3.22 12.99
CA SER A 212 -5.68 3.65 13.98
C SER A 212 -6.01 3.11 15.37
N LEU A 213 -7.29 3.19 15.77
CA LEU A 213 -7.75 2.70 17.07
C LEU A 213 -7.74 1.17 17.14
N GLU A 214 -8.15 0.48 16.07
CA GLU A 214 -8.09 -0.99 15.99
C GLU A 214 -6.64 -1.49 16.16
N HIS A 215 -5.69 -0.84 15.50
CA HIS A 215 -4.27 -1.17 15.63
C HIS A 215 -3.77 -0.96 17.06
N ASP A 216 -4.15 0.14 17.71
CA ASP A 216 -3.74 0.45 19.09
C ASP A 216 -4.33 -0.54 20.09
N ILE A 217 -5.61 -0.91 19.94
CA ILE A 217 -6.27 -1.92 20.77
C ILE A 217 -5.56 -3.27 20.62
N LYS A 218 -5.32 -3.74 19.40
CA LYS A 218 -4.62 -5.01 19.16
C LYS A 218 -3.21 -5.02 19.72
N TYR A 219 -2.45 -3.93 19.56
CA TYR A 219 -1.11 -3.84 20.10
C TYR A 219 -1.10 -3.92 21.63
N LYS A 220 -1.99 -3.19 22.31
CA LYS A 220 -2.12 -3.23 23.77
C LYS A 220 -2.57 -4.60 24.29
N THR A 221 -3.46 -5.27 23.56
CA THR A 221 -3.92 -6.61 23.91
C THR A 221 -2.77 -7.62 23.91
N ILE A 222 -1.93 -7.57 22.86
CA ILE A 222 -0.76 -8.44 22.74
C ILE A 222 0.30 -8.10 23.82
N SER A 223 0.59 -6.82 24.05
CA SER A 223 1.63 -6.39 25.01
C SER A 223 1.25 -6.68 26.46
N ASN A 224 -0.04 -6.71 26.79
CA ASN A 224 -0.54 -6.97 28.13
C ASN A 224 -0.81 -8.46 28.39
N GLY A 225 -0.47 -9.36 27.44
CA GLY A 225 -0.67 -10.81 27.61
C GLY A 225 -2.14 -11.23 27.61
N ILE A 226 -3.06 -10.36 27.17
CA ILE A 226 -4.48 -10.70 26.98
C ILE A 226 -4.54 -11.54 25.69
N VAL A 227 -4.74 -12.85 25.86
CA VAL A 227 -4.51 -13.85 24.81
C VAL A 227 -5.61 -13.88 23.75
N ASN A 228 -6.76 -13.23 23.96
CA ASN A 228 -7.90 -13.34 23.07
C ASN A 228 -8.21 -12.00 22.37
N THR A 229 -7.55 -11.75 21.23
CA THR A 229 -7.86 -10.60 20.37
C THR A 229 -9.25 -10.71 19.71
N ASP A 230 -9.85 -11.90 19.72
CA ASP A 230 -11.16 -12.16 19.13
C ASP A 230 -12.30 -11.62 20.00
N ASP A 231 -12.06 -11.39 21.31
CA ASP A 231 -13.05 -10.89 22.25
C ASP A 231 -13.60 -9.48 21.89
N PHE A 232 -12.83 -8.68 21.13
CA PHE A 232 -13.24 -7.34 20.70
C PHE A 232 -13.62 -7.26 19.21
N SER A 233 -13.67 -8.38 18.49
CA SER A 233 -13.90 -8.38 17.04
C SER A 233 -15.32 -7.94 16.70
N GLU A 234 -16.30 -8.32 17.49
CA GLU A 234 -17.70 -7.93 17.28
C GLU A 234 -17.92 -6.45 17.59
N GLU A 235 -17.35 -5.94 18.69
CA GLU A 235 -17.41 -4.54 19.07
C GLU A 235 -16.68 -3.64 18.05
N LEU A 236 -15.54 -4.08 17.55
CA LEU A 236 -14.81 -3.36 16.50
C LEU A 236 -15.61 -3.31 15.19
N LEU A 237 -16.29 -4.40 14.83
CA LEU A 237 -17.17 -4.43 13.66
C LEU A 237 -18.37 -3.50 13.85
N GLU A 238 -18.97 -3.49 15.04
CA GLU A 238 -20.08 -2.58 15.37
C GLU A 238 -19.63 -1.12 15.29
N CYS A 239 -18.48 -0.79 15.90
CA CYS A 239 -17.89 0.55 15.78
C CYS A 239 -17.66 0.96 14.32
N SER A 240 -17.16 0.04 13.48
CA SER A 240 -16.98 0.30 12.05
C SER A 240 -18.30 0.65 11.36
N ARG A 241 -19.38 -0.06 11.67
CA ARG A 241 -20.72 0.22 11.10
C ARG A 241 -21.26 1.58 11.52
N LEU A 242 -21.13 1.93 12.81
CA LEU A 242 -21.57 3.23 13.33
C LEU A 242 -20.79 4.39 12.70
N ILE A 243 -19.47 4.26 12.59
CA ILE A 243 -18.60 5.24 11.95
C ILE A 243 -19.00 5.42 10.48
N TYR A 244 -19.23 4.34 9.75
CA TYR A 244 -19.65 4.39 8.36
C TYR A 244 -21.01 5.10 8.18
N GLN A 245 -22.00 4.79 9.02
CA GLN A 245 -23.30 5.47 8.97
C GLN A 245 -23.20 6.97 9.25
N ALA A 246 -22.32 7.36 10.18
CA ALA A 246 -22.05 8.78 10.44
C ALA A 246 -21.41 9.47 9.24
N GLU A 247 -20.46 8.81 8.62
CA GLU A 247 -19.76 9.28 7.42
C GLU A 247 -20.71 9.50 6.23
N GLU A 248 -21.59 8.51 5.95
CA GLU A 248 -22.60 8.64 4.89
C GLU A 248 -23.52 9.85 5.11
N LYS A 249 -23.95 10.08 6.36
CA LYS A 249 -24.78 11.27 6.68
C LYS A 249 -24.03 12.57 6.47
N MET A 250 -22.73 12.64 6.84
CA MET A 250 -21.90 13.82 6.63
C MET A 250 -21.65 14.07 5.15
N GLU A 251 -21.40 13.03 4.35
CA GLU A 251 -21.25 13.15 2.90
C GLU A 251 -22.54 13.61 2.24
N HIS A 252 -23.69 13.08 2.67
CA HIS A 252 -25.00 13.55 2.18
C HIS A 252 -25.22 15.04 2.48
N MET A 253 -24.94 15.50 3.71
CA MET A 253 -25.04 16.94 4.04
C MET A 253 -24.11 17.80 3.15
N ASN A 254 -22.89 17.35 2.94
CA ASN A 254 -21.96 18.04 2.06
C ASN A 254 -22.46 18.12 0.61
N SER A 255 -23.08 17.05 0.09
CA SER A 255 -23.61 17.02 -1.27
C SER A 255 -24.74 18.03 -1.49
N ILE A 256 -25.56 18.29 -0.45
CA ILE A 256 -26.62 19.32 -0.49
C ILE A 256 -26.00 20.73 -0.56
N LEU A 257 -24.87 20.96 0.12
CA LEU A 257 -24.21 22.26 0.14
C LEU A 257 -23.43 22.57 -1.15
N GLU A 258 -23.08 21.53 -1.92
CA GLU A 258 -22.37 21.67 -3.21
C GLU A 258 -23.35 21.77 -4.41
N SER A 259 -24.65 21.51 -4.22
CA SER A 259 -25.70 21.60 -5.23
C SER A 259 -26.25 23.05 -5.34
#